data_76d380b93ffdb9f01b7454caf3ed72c5
#
_entry.id   76d380b93ffdb9f01b7454caf3ed72c5
#
_cell.length_a   1.000
_cell.length_b   1.000
_cell.length_c   1.000
_cell.angle_alpha   90.00
_cell.angle_beta   90.00
_cell.angle_gamma   90.00
#
_symmetry.space_group_name_H-M   'P 1'
#
loop_
_entity.id
_entity.type
_entity.pdbx_description
1 polymer ?
#
loop_
_entity_poly.entity_id
_entity_poly.type
_entity_poly.pdbx_seq_one_letter_code
_entity_poly.pdbx_strand_id
1 'polypeptide(L)'
;MALPPILPLPDAESPGDLPQELVQRVREALSAGELVAIPTETVYGLAARGDDPAAIERLRTVKGRSPEAPFTWHAGSGQRPLEGDVPLGALVRRLTDRYWPGPLTLVLPHVPQGLEPVAQDGWLGVRVPAHGGTRALLDSLPFPVVASSANASGEEPLTDAGTVASRFEDQVNCVLDGGPSPLAMGSSVLRLGPDRFDLLREGCLNAEDLRRAAGLRLLFVCTGNTCRSPMAEGLARSLIAEQLGSPDLSRFGFDVQSAGVFAGPGSPASYEAVELLKPRSIDLGDHRSQPAADSLLEQSDHIYCLTGDHRDILRGRSSQEIQLLDPRGEDIPDPIGGGRAVYAACAQRIEACLRERMEEWV
;
A
#
# COMPACT_ATOMS: atom_id res chain seq x y z
N MET A 1 30.89 -19.03 -26.11
CA MET A 1 29.45 -19.26 -26.02
C MET A 1 28.78 -18.12 -26.81
N ALA A 2 27.62 -18.36 -27.42
CA ALA A 2 26.95 -17.32 -28.20
C ALA A 2 26.17 -16.39 -27.26
N LEU A 3 26.24 -15.06 -27.50
CA LEU A 3 25.41 -14.12 -26.78
C LEU A 3 23.93 -14.33 -27.12
N PRO A 4 23.01 -14.16 -26.16
CA PRO A 4 21.58 -14.18 -26.46
C PRO A 4 21.22 -13.03 -27.38
N PRO A 5 20.25 -13.20 -28.29
CA PRO A 5 19.80 -12.12 -29.14
C PRO A 5 19.20 -10.99 -28.31
N ILE A 6 19.60 -9.76 -28.64
CA ILE A 6 19.01 -8.53 -28.09
C ILE A 6 17.88 -8.11 -29.03
N LEU A 7 16.66 -8.02 -28.52
CA LEU A 7 15.46 -7.71 -29.28
C LEU A 7 14.91 -6.35 -28.83
N PRO A 8 14.65 -5.40 -29.73
CA PRO A 8 14.08 -4.13 -29.34
C PRO A 8 12.68 -4.32 -28.74
N LEU A 9 12.46 -3.72 -27.57
CA LEU A 9 11.15 -3.62 -26.94
C LEU A 9 10.69 -2.17 -27.02
N PRO A 10 9.77 -1.85 -27.96
CA PRO A 10 9.26 -0.48 -28.07
C PRO A 10 8.48 -0.08 -26.82
N ASP A 11 8.41 1.21 -26.56
CA ASP A 11 7.46 1.73 -25.58
C ASP A 11 6.04 1.48 -26.09
N ALA A 12 5.17 1.03 -25.20
CA ALA A 12 3.82 0.62 -25.54
C ALA A 12 2.89 0.82 -24.33
N GLU A 13 1.66 1.24 -24.60
CA GLU A 13 0.65 1.42 -23.56
C GLU A 13 -0.26 0.18 -23.44
N SER A 14 -0.40 -0.56 -24.52
CA SER A 14 -1.25 -1.75 -24.61
C SER A 14 -0.58 -2.91 -25.33
N PRO A 15 -1.05 -4.18 -25.11
CA PRO A 15 -0.54 -5.35 -25.84
C PRO A 15 -0.60 -5.22 -27.36
N GLY A 16 -1.59 -4.50 -27.89
CA GLY A 16 -1.77 -4.30 -29.33
C GLY A 16 -0.71 -3.45 -30.00
N ASP A 17 0.03 -2.66 -29.22
CA ASP A 17 1.09 -1.77 -29.71
C ASP A 17 2.42 -2.52 -29.90
N LEU A 18 2.53 -3.75 -29.39
CA LEU A 18 3.74 -4.56 -29.50
C LEU A 18 3.77 -5.38 -30.81
N PRO A 19 4.97 -5.55 -31.42
CA PRO A 19 5.12 -6.47 -32.55
C PRO A 19 4.70 -7.90 -32.18
N GLN A 20 3.78 -8.48 -32.95
CA GLN A 20 3.26 -9.83 -32.67
C GLN A 20 4.36 -10.90 -32.65
N GLU A 21 5.35 -10.78 -33.53
CA GLU A 21 6.49 -11.71 -33.56
C GLU A 21 7.32 -11.66 -32.27
N LEU A 22 7.51 -10.47 -31.67
CA LEU A 22 8.18 -10.31 -30.40
C LEU A 22 7.40 -10.99 -29.28
N VAL A 23 6.10 -10.69 -29.18
CA VAL A 23 5.20 -11.28 -28.18
C VAL A 23 5.18 -12.81 -28.28
N GLN A 24 5.04 -13.32 -29.50
CA GLN A 24 5.01 -14.77 -29.76
C GLN A 24 6.32 -15.43 -29.34
N ARG A 25 7.45 -14.85 -29.71
CA ARG A 25 8.78 -15.36 -29.35
C ARG A 25 8.99 -15.42 -27.83
N VAL A 26 8.64 -14.35 -27.10
CA VAL A 26 8.75 -14.31 -25.64
C VAL A 26 7.80 -15.32 -25.01
N ARG A 27 6.57 -15.44 -25.50
CA ARG A 27 5.60 -16.43 -25.03
C ARG A 27 6.12 -17.85 -25.19
N GLU A 28 6.68 -18.18 -26.35
CA GLU A 28 7.26 -19.49 -26.62
C GLU A 28 8.43 -19.81 -25.67
N ALA A 29 9.37 -18.87 -25.51
CA ALA A 29 10.50 -19.02 -24.62
C ALA A 29 10.07 -19.28 -23.18
N LEU A 30 9.19 -18.42 -22.62
CA LEU A 30 8.69 -18.57 -21.25
C LEU A 30 7.83 -19.84 -21.07
N SER A 31 7.06 -20.25 -22.11
CA SER A 31 6.28 -21.50 -22.10
C SER A 31 7.17 -22.75 -22.13
N ALA A 32 8.36 -22.65 -22.71
CA ALA A 32 9.37 -23.71 -22.69
C ALA A 32 10.19 -23.76 -21.39
N GLY A 33 9.85 -22.92 -20.40
CA GLY A 33 10.56 -22.81 -19.13
C GLY A 33 11.92 -22.10 -19.25
N GLU A 34 12.15 -21.35 -20.34
CA GLU A 34 13.37 -20.57 -20.53
C GLU A 34 13.23 -19.19 -19.88
N LEU A 35 14.35 -18.53 -19.65
CA LEU A 35 14.40 -17.20 -19.06
C LEU A 35 14.49 -16.12 -20.13
N VAL A 36 13.86 -14.98 -19.88
CA VAL A 36 13.93 -13.78 -20.72
C VAL A 36 14.38 -12.61 -19.85
N ALA A 37 15.34 -11.83 -20.32
CA ALA A 37 15.68 -10.58 -19.61
C ALA A 37 14.78 -9.45 -20.09
N ILE A 38 14.18 -8.73 -19.14
CA ILE A 38 13.21 -7.67 -19.38
C ILE A 38 13.70 -6.34 -18.77
N PRO A 39 13.52 -5.20 -19.44
CA PRO A 39 13.79 -3.88 -18.87
C PRO A 39 12.72 -3.49 -17.86
N THR A 40 13.10 -2.74 -16.84
CA THR A 40 12.18 -1.99 -15.98
C THR A 40 12.75 -0.59 -15.72
N GLU A 41 11.96 0.30 -15.16
CA GLU A 41 12.40 1.64 -14.79
C GLU A 41 13.45 1.63 -13.68
N THR A 42 13.55 0.55 -12.91
CA THR A 42 14.50 0.37 -11.81
C THR A 42 15.81 -0.26 -12.28
N VAL A 43 15.76 -1.50 -12.68
CA VAL A 43 16.89 -2.29 -13.19
C VAL A 43 16.35 -3.37 -14.12
N TYR A 44 17.19 -3.97 -14.95
CA TYR A 44 16.81 -5.14 -15.72
C TYR A 44 16.45 -6.31 -14.80
N GLY A 45 15.48 -7.13 -15.23
CA GLY A 45 15.03 -8.34 -14.53
C GLY A 45 15.21 -9.59 -15.36
N LEU A 46 15.54 -10.72 -14.71
CA LEU A 46 15.40 -12.05 -15.31
C LEU A 46 14.00 -12.56 -15.02
N ALA A 47 13.24 -12.77 -16.07
CA ALA A 47 11.85 -13.20 -16.05
C ALA A 47 11.72 -14.70 -16.31
N ALA A 48 10.80 -15.33 -15.59
CA ALA A 48 10.41 -16.73 -15.74
C ALA A 48 8.88 -16.86 -15.64
N ARG A 49 8.33 -17.94 -16.19
CA ARG A 49 6.93 -18.30 -15.98
C ARG A 49 6.69 -18.66 -14.52
N GLY A 50 5.74 -17.99 -13.86
CA GLY A 50 5.56 -18.04 -12.41
C GLY A 50 4.82 -19.29 -11.89
N ASP A 51 4.01 -19.93 -12.73
CA ASP A 51 3.26 -21.16 -12.44
C ASP A 51 3.99 -22.44 -12.94
N ASP A 52 5.24 -22.32 -13.40
CA ASP A 52 6.07 -23.45 -13.85
C ASP A 52 7.23 -23.68 -12.84
N PRO A 53 7.16 -24.76 -12.03
CA PRO A 53 8.23 -25.08 -11.07
C PRO A 53 9.63 -25.27 -11.72
N ALA A 54 9.69 -25.78 -12.96
CA ALA A 54 10.96 -26.00 -13.65
C ALA A 54 11.61 -24.67 -14.08
N ALA A 55 10.80 -23.73 -14.57
CA ALA A 55 11.24 -22.37 -14.90
C ALA A 55 11.75 -21.63 -13.66
N ILE A 56 11.06 -21.78 -12.52
CA ILE A 56 11.44 -21.19 -11.25
C ILE A 56 12.75 -21.75 -10.73
N GLU A 57 12.94 -23.08 -10.82
CA GLU A 57 14.20 -23.70 -10.41
C GLU A 57 15.37 -23.28 -11.30
N ARG A 58 15.12 -23.13 -12.60
CA ARG A 58 16.11 -22.53 -13.52
C ARG A 58 16.49 -21.12 -13.11
N LEU A 59 15.50 -20.27 -12.80
CA LEU A 59 15.76 -18.91 -12.34
C LEU A 59 16.56 -18.89 -11.02
N ARG A 60 16.27 -19.79 -10.06
CA ARG A 60 17.06 -19.95 -8.82
C ARG A 60 18.50 -20.31 -9.11
N THR A 61 18.71 -21.29 -9.98
CA THR A 61 20.06 -21.75 -10.37
C THR A 61 20.87 -20.62 -10.99
N VAL A 62 20.30 -19.89 -11.96
CA VAL A 62 20.97 -18.76 -12.64
C VAL A 62 21.29 -17.65 -11.66
N LYS A 63 20.42 -17.41 -10.68
CA LYS A 63 20.61 -16.39 -9.64
C LYS A 63 21.54 -16.83 -8.49
N GLY A 64 21.85 -18.10 -8.37
CA GLY A 64 22.57 -18.65 -7.20
C GLY A 64 21.80 -18.46 -5.90
N ARG A 65 20.45 -18.54 -5.92
CA ARG A 65 19.59 -18.38 -4.76
C ARG A 65 19.28 -19.70 -4.07
N SER A 66 18.97 -19.63 -2.76
CA SER A 66 18.48 -20.79 -2.01
C SER A 66 17.14 -21.29 -2.57
N PRO A 67 16.83 -22.59 -2.40
CA PRO A 67 15.57 -23.19 -2.87
C PRO A 67 14.30 -22.49 -2.33
N GLU A 68 14.40 -21.87 -1.17
CA GLU A 68 13.29 -21.21 -0.46
C GLU A 68 13.16 -19.72 -0.78
N ALA A 69 14.12 -19.15 -1.56
CA ALA A 69 14.08 -17.72 -1.87
C ALA A 69 12.86 -17.37 -2.73
N PRO A 70 12.01 -16.41 -2.28
CA PRO A 70 10.84 -16.00 -3.02
C PRO A 70 11.20 -15.18 -4.26
N PHE A 71 10.27 -15.15 -5.22
CA PHE A 71 10.34 -14.28 -6.37
C PHE A 71 9.15 -13.32 -6.37
N THR A 72 9.27 -12.24 -7.13
CA THR A 72 8.24 -11.20 -7.24
C THR A 72 7.43 -11.44 -8.50
N TRP A 73 6.11 -11.53 -8.37
CA TRP A 73 5.21 -11.47 -9.50
C TRP A 73 5.24 -10.06 -10.10
N HIS A 74 5.64 -9.97 -11.36
CA HIS A 74 5.56 -8.74 -12.14
C HIS A 74 4.28 -8.78 -12.96
N ALA A 75 3.34 -7.93 -12.61
CA ALA A 75 2.03 -7.86 -13.27
C ALA A 75 1.99 -6.71 -14.29
N GLY A 76 1.24 -6.91 -15.37
CA GLY A 76 0.86 -5.83 -16.27
C GLY A 76 -0.28 -4.98 -15.69
N SER A 77 -0.65 -3.89 -16.38
CA SER A 77 -1.73 -2.99 -15.91
C SER A 77 -3.12 -3.62 -15.96
N GLY A 78 -3.37 -4.53 -16.91
CA GLY A 78 -4.63 -5.26 -17.05
C GLY A 78 -4.74 -6.49 -16.16
N GLN A 79 -3.63 -6.99 -15.63
CA GLN A 79 -3.63 -8.05 -14.64
C GLN A 79 -4.05 -7.46 -13.30
N ARG A 80 -4.89 -8.15 -12.56
CA ARG A 80 -5.43 -7.68 -11.29
C ARG A 80 -4.76 -8.39 -10.11
N PRO A 81 -3.52 -8.02 -9.75
CA PRO A 81 -2.76 -8.72 -8.71
C PRO A 81 -3.35 -8.56 -7.30
N LEU A 82 -4.32 -7.66 -7.14
CA LEU A 82 -5.00 -7.36 -5.88
C LEU A 82 -6.48 -7.79 -5.92
N GLU A 83 -6.87 -8.70 -6.85
CA GLU A 83 -8.22 -9.27 -6.81
C GLU A 83 -8.39 -10.20 -5.61
N GLY A 84 -9.57 -10.12 -4.98
CA GLY A 84 -9.90 -10.91 -3.82
C GLY A 84 -9.78 -10.14 -2.51
N ASP A 85 -9.80 -10.87 -1.42
CA ASP A 85 -9.71 -10.31 -0.05
C ASP A 85 -8.24 -10.08 0.32
N VAL A 86 -7.76 -8.88 0.05
CA VAL A 86 -6.40 -8.45 0.41
C VAL A 86 -6.46 -7.72 1.75
N PRO A 87 -5.82 -8.24 2.80
CA PRO A 87 -5.80 -7.58 4.10
C PRO A 87 -5.26 -6.15 4.02
N LEU A 88 -5.83 -5.24 4.82
CA LEU A 88 -5.51 -3.80 4.83
C LEU A 88 -5.69 -3.15 3.44
N GLY A 89 -6.80 -3.48 2.79
CA GLY A 89 -7.05 -3.13 1.39
C GLY A 89 -6.98 -1.64 1.09
N ALA A 90 -7.40 -0.75 1.99
CA ALA A 90 -7.32 0.69 1.79
C ALA A 90 -5.87 1.21 1.84
N LEU A 91 -5.02 0.67 2.74
CA LEU A 91 -3.59 1.01 2.77
C LEU A 91 -2.89 0.53 1.49
N VAL A 92 -3.20 -0.70 1.07
CA VAL A 92 -2.66 -1.27 -0.18
C VAL A 92 -3.05 -0.38 -1.36
N ARG A 93 -4.33 0.01 -1.48
CA ARG A 93 -4.80 0.91 -2.54
C ARG A 93 -4.05 2.24 -2.55
N ARG A 94 -3.95 2.94 -1.40
CA ARG A 94 -3.22 4.22 -1.34
C ARG A 94 -1.76 4.11 -1.79
N LEU A 95 -1.07 3.03 -1.40
CA LEU A 95 0.30 2.76 -1.83
C LEU A 95 0.37 2.47 -3.33
N THR A 96 -0.56 1.68 -3.88
CA THR A 96 -0.56 1.32 -5.30
C THR A 96 -0.98 2.48 -6.17
N ASP A 97 -1.99 3.26 -5.79
CA ASP A 97 -2.43 4.45 -6.51
C ASP A 97 -1.32 5.49 -6.63
N ARG A 98 -0.44 5.56 -5.62
CA ARG A 98 0.68 6.50 -5.63
C ARG A 98 1.92 5.99 -6.33
N TYR A 99 2.22 4.69 -6.25
CA TYR A 99 3.51 4.14 -6.67
C TYR A 99 3.43 3.03 -7.73
N TRP A 100 2.25 2.66 -8.19
CA TRP A 100 2.07 1.75 -9.31
C TRP A 100 1.37 2.46 -10.48
N PRO A 101 1.87 2.27 -11.68
CA PRO A 101 3.09 1.53 -12.05
C PRO A 101 4.37 2.22 -11.51
N GLY A 102 5.31 1.44 -10.94
CA GLY A 102 6.52 2.05 -10.42
C GLY A 102 7.39 1.20 -9.49
N PRO A 103 8.30 1.86 -8.74
CA PRO A 103 9.41 1.21 -8.05
C PRO A 103 9.05 0.64 -6.67
N LEU A 104 7.77 0.30 -6.43
CA LEU A 104 7.31 -0.33 -5.20
C LEU A 104 6.99 -1.81 -5.44
N THR A 105 7.61 -2.69 -4.66
CA THR A 105 7.21 -4.09 -4.51
C THR A 105 6.49 -4.24 -3.18
N LEU A 106 5.24 -4.71 -3.21
CA LEU A 106 4.49 -5.08 -2.01
C LEU A 106 4.61 -6.58 -1.77
N VAL A 107 4.93 -6.98 -0.54
CA VAL A 107 4.89 -8.36 -0.08
C VAL A 107 3.64 -8.51 0.78
N LEU A 108 2.63 -9.21 0.27
CA LEU A 108 1.29 -9.30 0.85
C LEU A 108 0.98 -10.74 1.29
N PRO A 109 0.17 -10.96 2.34
CA PRO A 109 -0.30 -12.27 2.74
C PRO A 109 -1.49 -12.71 1.87
N HIS A 110 -1.28 -12.65 0.56
CA HIS A 110 -2.24 -12.98 -0.47
C HIS A 110 -1.51 -13.67 -1.62
N VAL A 111 -1.80 -14.95 -1.84
CA VAL A 111 -1.13 -15.76 -2.86
C VAL A 111 -2.20 -16.31 -3.82
N PRO A 112 -2.32 -15.77 -5.04
CA PRO A 112 -3.20 -16.33 -6.06
C PRO A 112 -2.82 -17.77 -6.41
N GLN A 113 -3.82 -18.55 -6.80
CA GLN A 113 -3.63 -19.95 -7.20
C GLN A 113 -2.57 -20.08 -8.31
N GLY A 114 -1.63 -20.99 -8.13
CA GLY A 114 -0.54 -21.26 -9.07
C GLY A 114 0.75 -20.48 -8.78
N LEU A 115 0.72 -19.52 -7.84
CA LEU A 115 1.91 -18.76 -7.44
C LEU A 115 2.50 -19.21 -6.08
N GLU A 116 2.02 -20.31 -5.52
CA GLU A 116 2.54 -20.90 -4.28
C GLU A 116 4.05 -21.21 -4.37
N PRO A 117 4.61 -21.70 -5.50
CA PRO A 117 6.04 -22.02 -5.61
C PRO A 117 6.98 -20.82 -5.50
N VAL A 118 6.47 -19.60 -5.67
CA VAL A 118 7.26 -18.35 -5.62
C VAL A 118 6.96 -17.51 -4.38
N ALA A 119 5.96 -17.91 -3.59
CA ALA A 119 5.63 -17.31 -2.31
C ALA A 119 6.53 -17.90 -1.19
N GLN A 120 6.60 -17.20 -0.07
CA GLN A 120 7.26 -17.69 1.14
C GLN A 120 6.34 -17.50 2.34
N ASP A 121 6.06 -18.58 3.07
CA ASP A 121 5.23 -18.57 4.29
C ASP A 121 3.84 -17.91 4.09
N GLY A 122 3.25 -18.08 2.91
CA GLY A 122 1.97 -17.46 2.55
C GLY A 122 2.08 -15.98 2.13
N TRP A 123 3.29 -15.46 1.93
CA TRP A 123 3.53 -14.10 1.48
C TRP A 123 4.07 -14.08 0.06
N LEU A 124 3.50 -13.22 -0.79
CA LEU A 124 3.92 -13.05 -2.18
C LEU A 124 4.33 -11.60 -2.44
N GLY A 125 5.50 -11.44 -3.07
CA GLY A 125 5.93 -10.16 -3.61
C GLY A 125 5.23 -9.87 -4.94
N VAL A 126 4.64 -8.68 -5.07
CA VAL A 126 3.93 -8.23 -6.27
C VAL A 126 4.40 -6.84 -6.67
N ARG A 127 4.51 -6.59 -7.97
CA ARG A 127 4.88 -5.29 -8.52
C ARG A 127 4.26 -5.06 -9.90
N VAL A 128 3.89 -3.81 -10.19
CA VAL A 128 3.56 -3.34 -11.54
C VAL A 128 4.66 -2.36 -11.96
N PRO A 129 5.58 -2.76 -12.89
CA PRO A 129 6.71 -1.90 -13.29
C PRO A 129 6.24 -0.71 -14.13
N ALA A 130 6.99 0.41 -14.09
CA ALA A 130 6.63 1.61 -14.85
C ALA A 130 7.00 1.53 -16.35
N HIS A 131 7.85 0.60 -16.78
CA HIS A 131 8.25 0.46 -18.18
C HIS A 131 7.06 0.04 -19.06
N GLY A 132 6.60 0.90 -19.98
CA GLY A 132 5.39 0.70 -20.78
C GLY A 132 5.43 -0.60 -21.60
N GLY A 133 6.46 -0.80 -22.42
CA GLY A 133 6.61 -1.99 -23.23
C GLY A 133 6.62 -3.29 -22.39
N THR A 134 7.25 -3.27 -21.22
CA THR A 134 7.24 -4.43 -20.30
C THR A 134 5.84 -4.70 -19.76
N ARG A 135 5.09 -3.67 -19.34
CA ARG A 135 3.70 -3.86 -18.89
C ARG A 135 2.81 -4.45 -19.99
N ALA A 136 2.89 -3.87 -21.19
CA ALA A 136 2.13 -4.35 -22.35
C ALA A 136 2.48 -5.81 -22.69
N LEU A 137 3.75 -6.18 -22.59
CA LEU A 137 4.19 -7.56 -22.77
C LEU A 137 3.60 -8.49 -21.69
N LEU A 138 3.68 -8.11 -20.43
CA LEU A 138 3.12 -8.90 -19.31
C LEU A 138 1.62 -9.11 -19.46
N ASP A 139 0.87 -8.08 -19.90
CA ASP A 139 -0.56 -8.16 -20.18
C ASP A 139 -0.90 -9.08 -21.37
N SER A 140 0.05 -9.28 -22.30
CA SER A 140 -0.13 -10.15 -23.47
C SER A 140 0.06 -11.66 -23.18
N LEU A 141 0.62 -12.00 -22.03
CA LEU A 141 0.96 -13.37 -21.67
C LEU A 141 -0.18 -14.04 -20.90
N PRO A 142 -0.52 -15.32 -21.22
CA PRO A 142 -1.65 -16.02 -20.60
C PRO A 142 -1.31 -16.68 -19.25
N PHE A 143 -0.14 -16.39 -18.69
CA PHE A 143 0.37 -16.93 -17.42
C PHE A 143 1.09 -15.84 -16.63
N PRO A 144 1.20 -16.00 -15.30
CA PRO A 144 1.93 -15.05 -14.47
C PRO A 144 3.44 -15.10 -14.75
N VAL A 145 4.09 -13.95 -14.71
CA VAL A 145 5.54 -13.82 -14.86
C VAL A 145 6.17 -13.37 -13.56
N VAL A 146 7.14 -14.12 -13.09
CA VAL A 146 7.97 -13.68 -11.96
C VAL A 146 9.30 -13.18 -12.45
N ALA A 147 9.86 -12.20 -11.76
CA ALA A 147 11.17 -11.70 -12.10
C ALA A 147 12.03 -11.38 -10.87
N SER A 148 13.32 -11.35 -11.11
CA SER A 148 14.34 -10.90 -10.17
C SER A 148 15.35 -10.03 -10.89
N SER A 149 15.98 -9.07 -10.20
CA SER A 149 17.03 -8.22 -10.81
C SER A 149 18.07 -9.02 -11.60
N ALA A 150 18.52 -8.49 -12.72
CA ALA A 150 19.52 -9.15 -13.60
C ALA A 150 20.93 -8.96 -13.03
N ASN A 151 21.29 -9.76 -12.02
CA ASN A 151 22.60 -9.86 -11.37
C ASN A 151 22.71 -11.21 -10.66
N ALA A 152 23.89 -11.68 -10.35
CA ALA A 152 24.03 -12.75 -9.37
C ALA A 152 23.73 -12.22 -7.96
N SER A 153 23.45 -13.12 -7.02
CA SER A 153 23.14 -12.72 -5.63
C SER A 153 24.33 -11.96 -5.01
N GLY A 154 24.09 -10.74 -4.54
CA GLY A 154 25.11 -9.87 -3.92
C GLY A 154 25.88 -8.97 -4.90
N GLU A 155 25.71 -9.13 -6.21
CA GLU A 155 26.27 -8.20 -7.22
C GLU A 155 25.36 -6.98 -7.42
N GLU A 156 25.89 -5.92 -8.02
CA GLU A 156 25.08 -4.77 -8.45
C GLU A 156 24.14 -5.16 -9.61
N PRO A 157 22.90 -4.70 -9.60
CA PRO A 157 21.94 -4.98 -10.67
C PRO A 157 22.35 -4.24 -11.96
N LEU A 158 22.11 -4.90 -13.10
CA LEU A 158 22.43 -4.37 -14.42
C LEU A 158 21.29 -3.47 -14.94
N THR A 159 21.67 -2.45 -15.71
CA THR A 159 20.77 -1.37 -16.14
C THR A 159 20.65 -1.23 -17.66
N ASP A 160 21.38 -2.01 -18.44
CA ASP A 160 21.36 -1.98 -19.91
C ASP A 160 21.36 -3.39 -20.54
N ALA A 161 20.77 -3.52 -21.72
CA ALA A 161 20.61 -4.79 -22.41
C ALA A 161 21.94 -5.44 -22.83
N GLY A 162 22.92 -4.66 -23.23
CA GLY A 162 24.23 -5.17 -23.69
C GLY A 162 25.01 -5.82 -22.57
N THR A 163 25.04 -5.18 -21.40
CA THR A 163 25.68 -5.72 -20.20
C THR A 163 24.95 -6.97 -19.71
N VAL A 164 23.62 -6.99 -19.75
CA VAL A 164 22.80 -8.18 -19.40
C VAL A 164 23.11 -9.34 -20.34
N ALA A 165 23.14 -9.11 -21.66
CA ALA A 165 23.44 -10.16 -22.63
C ALA A 165 24.84 -10.75 -22.40
N SER A 166 25.83 -9.89 -22.13
CA SER A 166 27.20 -10.33 -21.85
C SER A 166 27.33 -11.10 -20.54
N ARG A 167 26.52 -10.76 -19.51
CA ARG A 167 26.57 -11.40 -18.19
C ARG A 167 25.90 -12.77 -18.15
N PHE A 168 24.81 -12.94 -18.94
CA PHE A 168 23.96 -14.14 -18.88
C PHE A 168 24.08 -15.03 -20.14
N GLU A 169 24.87 -14.66 -21.12
CA GLU A 169 25.20 -15.46 -22.33
C GLU A 169 24.13 -16.51 -22.70
N ASP A 170 24.43 -17.80 -22.54
CA ASP A 170 23.57 -18.94 -22.83
C ASP A 170 22.52 -19.28 -21.73
N GLN A 171 22.41 -18.44 -20.68
CA GLN A 171 21.50 -18.67 -19.56
C GLN A 171 20.09 -18.08 -19.80
N VAL A 172 19.95 -17.16 -20.76
CA VAL A 172 18.67 -16.55 -21.15
C VAL A 172 18.40 -16.74 -22.63
N ASN A 173 17.13 -16.94 -23.01
CA ASN A 173 16.75 -17.10 -24.42
C ASN A 173 16.98 -15.81 -25.22
N CYS A 174 16.59 -14.68 -24.66
CA CYS A 174 16.79 -13.36 -25.26
C CYS A 174 16.81 -12.26 -24.21
N VAL A 175 17.34 -11.11 -24.59
CA VAL A 175 17.31 -9.87 -23.80
C VAL A 175 16.42 -8.88 -24.56
N LEU A 176 15.42 -8.34 -23.90
CA LEU A 176 14.58 -7.27 -24.45
C LEU A 176 15.26 -5.92 -24.17
N ASP A 177 15.48 -5.13 -25.22
CA ASP A 177 16.09 -3.81 -25.11
C ASP A 177 15.00 -2.73 -25.15
N GLY A 178 14.68 -2.18 -23.99
CA GLY A 178 13.82 -1.00 -23.83
C GLY A 178 14.62 0.24 -23.43
N GLY A 179 15.92 0.25 -23.66
CA GLY A 179 16.84 1.30 -23.24
C GLY A 179 17.35 1.11 -21.80
N PRO A 180 18.17 2.04 -21.32
CA PRO A 180 18.76 1.97 -19.98
C PRO A 180 17.68 2.21 -18.91
N SER A 181 17.80 1.51 -17.77
CA SER A 181 16.92 1.72 -16.62
C SER A 181 17.17 3.07 -15.97
N PRO A 182 16.21 4.02 -16.00
CA PRO A 182 16.46 5.41 -15.61
C PRO A 182 16.74 5.61 -14.12
N LEU A 183 16.20 4.76 -13.24
CA LEU A 183 16.43 4.88 -11.80
C LEU A 183 17.73 4.21 -11.33
N ALA A 184 18.24 3.24 -12.08
CA ALA A 184 19.48 2.51 -11.79
C ALA A 184 19.57 1.99 -10.33
N MET A 185 18.43 1.80 -9.68
CA MET A 185 18.30 1.37 -8.29
C MET A 185 17.14 0.37 -8.20
N GLY A 186 17.30 -0.68 -7.37
CA GLY A 186 16.24 -1.68 -7.16
C GLY A 186 14.98 -1.08 -6.54
N SER A 187 13.83 -1.72 -6.78
CA SER A 187 12.56 -1.34 -6.13
C SER A 187 12.67 -1.39 -4.61
N SER A 188 11.94 -0.53 -3.91
CA SER A 188 11.71 -0.72 -2.49
C SER A 188 10.78 -1.89 -2.25
N VAL A 189 11.02 -2.68 -1.21
CA VAL A 189 10.24 -3.88 -0.89
C VAL A 189 9.61 -3.70 0.47
N LEU A 190 8.30 -3.52 0.51
CA LEU A 190 7.50 -3.35 1.71
C LEU A 190 6.65 -4.59 1.99
N ARG A 191 6.83 -5.22 3.16
CA ARG A 191 5.89 -6.23 3.67
C ARG A 191 4.77 -5.52 4.39
N LEU A 192 3.53 -5.73 3.92
CA LEU A 192 2.33 -5.12 4.47
C LEU A 192 1.25 -6.15 4.75
N GLY A 193 0.74 -6.16 5.98
CA GLY A 193 -0.34 -7.01 6.44
C GLY A 193 -0.62 -6.75 7.93
N PRO A 194 -1.52 -7.49 8.57
CA PRO A 194 -1.77 -7.35 9.99
C PRO A 194 -0.48 -7.45 10.81
N ASP A 195 -0.26 -6.49 11.69
CA ASP A 195 0.97 -6.32 12.49
C ASP A 195 2.28 -6.26 11.68
N ARG A 196 2.22 -5.94 10.41
CA ARG A 196 3.37 -5.87 9.52
C ARG A 196 3.37 -4.61 8.66
N PHE A 197 4.36 -3.77 8.86
CA PHE A 197 4.75 -2.68 7.98
C PHE A 197 6.29 -2.65 7.97
N ASP A 198 6.90 -3.60 7.26
CA ASP A 198 8.33 -3.83 7.32
C ASP A 198 8.98 -3.50 5.97
N LEU A 199 9.80 -2.46 5.94
CA LEU A 199 10.63 -2.17 4.77
C LEU A 199 11.77 -3.21 4.72
N LEU A 200 11.57 -4.27 3.91
CA LEU A 200 12.54 -5.36 3.77
C LEU A 200 13.77 -4.95 2.96
N ARG A 201 13.59 -4.01 2.05
CA ARG A 201 14.68 -3.40 1.27
C ARG A 201 14.33 -1.95 0.97
N GLU A 202 15.18 -1.04 1.35
CA GLU A 202 15.15 0.34 0.88
C GLU A 202 15.75 0.41 -0.51
N GLY A 203 15.00 0.96 -1.46
CA GLY A 203 15.39 1.22 -2.83
C GLY A 203 15.07 2.67 -3.18
N CYS A 204 14.30 2.88 -4.25
CA CYS A 204 13.92 4.23 -4.69
C CYS A 204 13.01 4.99 -3.70
N LEU A 205 12.33 4.29 -2.77
CA LEU A 205 11.42 4.87 -1.80
C LEU A 205 11.91 4.54 -0.39
N ASN A 206 11.90 5.53 0.50
CA ASN A 206 12.27 5.36 1.91
C ASN A 206 11.05 5.04 2.79
N ALA A 207 11.31 4.66 4.04
CA ALA A 207 10.26 4.26 4.99
C ALA A 207 9.27 5.38 5.32
N GLU A 208 9.73 6.64 5.38
CA GLU A 208 8.86 7.78 5.71
C GLU A 208 7.88 8.08 4.57
N ASP A 209 8.36 8.06 3.32
CA ASP A 209 7.50 8.26 2.15
C ASP A 209 6.42 7.19 2.06
N LEU A 210 6.77 5.93 2.36
CA LEU A 210 5.83 4.81 2.36
C LEU A 210 4.78 4.94 3.48
N ARG A 211 5.19 5.31 4.71
CA ARG A 211 4.24 5.56 5.80
C ARG A 211 3.29 6.71 5.49
N ARG A 212 3.81 7.80 4.95
CA ARG A 212 3.00 8.97 4.55
C ARG A 212 1.99 8.63 3.46
N ALA A 213 2.35 7.74 2.53
CA ALA A 213 1.43 7.31 1.48
C ALA A 213 0.40 6.27 1.95
N ALA A 214 0.74 5.43 2.92
CA ALA A 214 -0.14 4.39 3.45
C ALA A 214 -1.13 4.91 4.49
N GLY A 215 -0.67 5.80 5.38
CA GLY A 215 -1.42 6.29 6.52
C GLY A 215 -2.42 7.40 6.20
N LEU A 216 -3.14 7.81 7.22
CA LEU A 216 -4.12 8.91 7.18
C LEU A 216 -4.03 9.74 8.45
N ARG A 217 -4.27 11.06 8.30
CA ARG A 217 -4.48 11.99 9.40
C ARG A 217 -5.97 12.26 9.55
N LEU A 218 -6.56 11.74 10.62
CA LEU A 218 -7.98 11.83 10.92
C LEU A 218 -8.23 12.86 12.00
N LEU A 219 -9.14 13.79 11.77
CA LEU A 219 -9.52 14.82 12.73
C LEU A 219 -11.01 14.76 13.06
N PHE A 220 -11.34 14.60 14.34
CA PHE A 220 -12.72 14.62 14.84
C PHE A 220 -13.03 15.94 15.52
N VAL A 221 -14.10 16.62 15.11
CA VAL A 221 -14.41 17.98 15.60
C VAL A 221 -15.78 18.05 16.26
N CYS A 222 -15.80 18.59 17.50
CA CYS A 222 -17.02 18.94 18.22
C CYS A 222 -16.96 20.40 18.73
N THR A 223 -17.80 20.79 19.70
CA THR A 223 -17.82 22.14 20.25
C THR A 223 -16.60 22.44 21.11
N GLY A 224 -16.46 21.76 22.26
CA GLY A 224 -15.47 22.05 23.30
C GLY A 224 -14.27 21.12 23.36
N ASN A 225 -14.22 20.07 22.54
CA ASN A 225 -13.19 19.03 22.54
C ASN A 225 -13.00 18.36 23.91
N THR A 226 -14.08 18.13 24.64
CA THR A 226 -14.05 17.49 25.97
C THR A 226 -14.92 16.26 26.09
N CYS A 227 -15.94 16.08 25.24
CA CYS A 227 -16.86 14.94 25.31
C CYS A 227 -16.83 14.11 24.04
N ARG A 228 -17.57 14.54 22.99
CA ARG A 228 -17.80 13.77 21.75
C ARG A 228 -16.52 13.49 20.96
N SER A 229 -15.75 14.51 20.60
CA SER A 229 -14.58 14.33 19.76
C SER A 229 -13.43 13.56 20.44
N PRO A 230 -13.15 13.69 21.78
CA PRO A 230 -12.21 12.80 22.44
C PRO A 230 -12.67 11.33 22.47
N MET A 231 -13.98 11.08 22.66
CA MET A 231 -14.51 9.70 22.55
C MET A 231 -14.36 9.16 21.14
N ALA A 232 -14.60 9.97 20.11
CA ALA A 232 -14.42 9.58 18.71
C ALA A 232 -12.95 9.27 18.41
N GLU A 233 -12.02 10.09 18.86
CA GLU A 233 -10.57 9.86 18.72
C GLU A 233 -10.15 8.55 19.39
N GLY A 234 -10.51 8.33 20.65
CA GLY A 234 -10.14 7.13 21.39
C GLY A 234 -10.73 5.85 20.78
N LEU A 235 -12.01 5.89 20.38
CA LEU A 235 -12.68 4.78 19.71
C LEU A 235 -12.08 4.49 18.33
N ALA A 236 -11.79 5.52 17.53
CA ALA A 236 -11.16 5.36 16.22
C ALA A 236 -9.76 4.74 16.34
N ARG A 237 -8.93 5.22 17.27
CA ARG A 237 -7.61 4.63 17.57
C ARG A 237 -7.72 3.15 17.90
N SER A 238 -8.69 2.78 18.75
CA SER A 238 -8.92 1.39 19.16
C SER A 238 -9.34 0.50 17.99
N LEU A 239 -10.29 0.97 17.15
CA LEU A 239 -10.78 0.22 16.00
C LEU A 239 -9.70 0.05 14.92
N ILE A 240 -8.95 1.10 14.62
CA ILE A 240 -7.83 1.04 13.67
C ILE A 240 -6.75 0.09 14.18
N ALA A 241 -6.39 0.16 15.47
CA ALA A 241 -5.42 -0.74 16.10
C ALA A 241 -5.84 -2.21 15.99
N GLU A 242 -7.13 -2.51 16.18
CA GLU A 242 -7.70 -3.85 16.01
C GLU A 242 -7.51 -4.35 14.57
N GLN A 243 -7.84 -3.55 13.57
CA GLN A 243 -7.71 -3.92 12.14
C GLN A 243 -6.23 -4.07 11.73
N LEU A 244 -5.37 -3.18 12.20
CA LEU A 244 -3.94 -3.23 11.92
C LEU A 244 -3.23 -4.38 12.65
N GLY A 245 -3.86 -4.96 13.68
CA GLY A 245 -3.23 -5.94 14.59
C GLY A 245 -2.12 -5.33 15.44
N SER A 246 -2.10 -3.99 15.59
CA SER A 246 -1.02 -3.27 16.27
C SER A 246 -1.54 -2.03 16.99
N PRO A 247 -1.13 -1.78 18.26
CA PRO A 247 -1.47 -0.55 18.98
C PRO A 247 -0.68 0.66 18.48
N ASP A 248 0.45 0.47 17.80
CA ASP A 248 1.27 1.54 17.24
C ASP A 248 0.77 1.94 15.86
N LEU A 249 -0.17 2.86 15.82
CA LEU A 249 -0.76 3.38 14.59
C LEU A 249 0.26 4.15 13.73
N SER A 250 1.24 4.79 14.36
CA SER A 250 2.25 5.60 13.69
C SER A 250 3.17 4.77 12.79
N ARG A 251 3.36 3.48 13.14
CA ARG A 251 4.09 2.51 12.31
C ARG A 251 3.49 2.37 10.91
N PHE A 252 2.16 2.51 10.80
CA PHE A 252 1.39 2.44 9.56
C PHE A 252 1.10 3.83 8.96
N GLY A 253 1.61 4.89 9.58
CA GLY A 253 1.43 6.27 9.14
C GLY A 253 0.13 6.94 9.58
N PHE A 254 -0.66 6.32 10.47
CA PHE A 254 -1.88 6.95 10.99
C PHE A 254 -1.59 7.95 12.09
N ASP A 255 -2.25 9.09 12.00
CA ASP A 255 -2.36 10.11 13.04
C ASP A 255 -3.85 10.43 13.27
N VAL A 256 -4.32 10.23 14.50
CA VAL A 256 -5.74 10.42 14.86
C VAL A 256 -5.81 11.46 15.94
N GLN A 257 -6.52 12.55 15.67
CA GLN A 257 -6.62 13.70 16.56
C GLN A 257 -8.06 14.17 16.73
N SER A 258 -8.31 14.98 17.75
CA SER A 258 -9.59 15.67 17.94
C SER A 258 -9.39 17.14 18.28
N ALA A 259 -10.39 17.97 17.95
CA ALA A 259 -10.40 19.40 18.21
C ALA A 259 -11.81 19.92 18.49
N GLY A 260 -11.94 21.20 18.85
CA GLY A 260 -13.23 21.85 19.02
C GLY A 260 -13.31 23.19 18.35
N VAL A 261 -14.49 23.51 17.79
CA VAL A 261 -14.74 24.80 17.12
C VAL A 261 -14.68 25.99 18.09
N PHE A 262 -14.99 25.75 19.38
CA PHE A 262 -14.93 26.73 20.47
C PHE A 262 -14.09 26.23 21.66
N ALA A 263 -13.17 25.30 21.42
CA ALA A 263 -12.32 24.80 22.48
C ALA A 263 -11.23 25.82 22.85
N GLY A 264 -11.07 26.04 24.14
CA GLY A 264 -9.82 26.58 24.70
C GLY A 264 -8.79 25.46 24.83
N PRO A 265 -7.47 25.76 24.83
CA PRO A 265 -6.43 24.75 24.99
C PRO A 265 -6.35 24.21 26.42
N GLY A 266 -6.07 22.92 26.59
CA GLY A 266 -5.60 22.32 27.85
C GLY A 266 -6.67 21.75 28.78
N SER A 267 -7.98 21.84 28.48
CA SER A 267 -9.02 21.20 29.29
C SER A 267 -8.96 19.67 29.16
N PRO A 268 -9.11 18.91 30.26
CA PRO A 268 -9.19 17.45 30.19
C PRO A 268 -10.50 16.99 29.53
N ALA A 269 -10.54 15.73 29.11
CA ALA A 269 -11.80 15.09 28.75
C ALA A 269 -12.78 15.07 29.93
N SER A 270 -14.09 15.07 29.64
CA SER A 270 -15.12 14.97 30.69
C SER A 270 -14.94 13.69 31.49
N TYR A 271 -15.21 13.76 32.79
CA TYR A 271 -15.11 12.61 33.69
C TYR A 271 -15.94 11.43 33.20
N GLU A 272 -17.15 11.67 32.70
CA GLU A 272 -18.05 10.66 32.19
C GLU A 272 -17.49 9.96 30.92
N ALA A 273 -16.80 10.68 30.04
CA ALA A 273 -16.15 10.10 28.86
C ALA A 273 -14.97 9.21 29.28
N VAL A 274 -14.13 9.67 30.21
CA VAL A 274 -12.99 8.90 30.73
C VAL A 274 -13.48 7.60 31.38
N GLU A 275 -14.41 7.69 32.35
CA GLU A 275 -14.90 6.52 33.08
C GLU A 275 -15.70 5.52 32.19
N LEU A 276 -16.32 6.03 31.12
CA LEU A 276 -17.03 5.18 30.18
C LEU A 276 -16.08 4.32 29.34
N LEU A 277 -14.97 4.90 28.85
CA LEU A 277 -14.08 4.21 27.91
C LEU A 277 -12.95 3.44 28.60
N LYS A 278 -12.62 3.75 29.86
CA LYS A 278 -11.61 3.06 30.65
C LYS A 278 -11.78 1.52 30.73
N PRO A 279 -12.98 0.95 30.93
CA PRO A 279 -13.19 -0.51 30.93
C PRO A 279 -12.89 -1.16 29.58
N ARG A 280 -12.83 -0.38 28.51
CA ARG A 280 -12.50 -0.83 27.15
C ARG A 280 -11.01 -0.67 26.83
N SER A 281 -10.17 -0.37 27.82
CA SER A 281 -8.74 -0.09 27.67
C SER A 281 -8.45 1.14 26.77
N ILE A 282 -9.43 2.06 26.69
CA ILE A 282 -9.25 3.34 25.97
C ILE A 282 -9.03 4.42 27.02
N ASP A 283 -7.80 4.92 27.09
CA ASP A 283 -7.41 5.95 28.04
C ASP A 283 -7.55 7.36 27.43
N LEU A 284 -8.37 8.18 28.07
CA LEU A 284 -8.52 9.61 27.75
C LEU A 284 -7.90 10.53 28.82
N GLY A 285 -7.15 9.98 29.78
CA GLY A 285 -6.58 10.74 30.91
C GLY A 285 -5.60 11.82 30.50
N ASP A 286 -4.83 11.55 29.47
CA ASP A 286 -3.85 12.49 28.90
C ASP A 286 -4.44 13.44 27.86
N HIS A 287 -5.72 13.31 27.54
CA HIS A 287 -6.37 14.21 26.59
C HIS A 287 -6.33 15.67 27.07
N ARG A 288 -5.99 16.56 26.17
CA ARG A 288 -6.07 18.03 26.37
C ARG A 288 -6.77 18.66 25.19
N SER A 289 -7.81 19.43 25.48
CA SER A 289 -8.59 20.11 24.44
C SER A 289 -7.71 21.07 23.64
N GLN A 290 -8.00 21.16 22.34
CA GLN A 290 -7.35 22.09 21.41
C GLN A 290 -8.37 22.69 20.44
N PRO A 291 -8.14 23.95 19.98
CA PRO A 291 -9.00 24.56 18.97
C PRO A 291 -8.80 23.87 17.60
N ALA A 292 -9.87 23.86 16.78
CA ALA A 292 -9.78 23.46 15.38
C ALA A 292 -9.11 24.60 14.58
N ALA A 293 -7.78 24.71 14.71
CA ALA A 293 -6.97 25.70 14.01
C ALA A 293 -6.85 25.37 12.51
N ASP A 294 -6.73 26.41 11.66
CA ASP A 294 -6.62 26.21 10.20
C ASP A 294 -5.45 25.32 9.81
N SER A 295 -4.31 25.46 10.52
CA SER A 295 -3.14 24.59 10.31
C SER A 295 -3.41 23.11 10.59
N LEU A 296 -4.27 22.79 11.57
CA LEU A 296 -4.65 21.43 11.90
C LEU A 296 -5.62 20.88 10.85
N LEU A 297 -6.56 21.72 10.39
CA LEU A 297 -7.49 21.37 9.32
C LEU A 297 -6.76 21.06 8.01
N GLU A 298 -5.81 21.91 7.60
CA GLU A 298 -5.03 21.73 6.36
C GLU A 298 -4.08 20.50 6.40
N GLN A 299 -3.66 20.09 7.60
CA GLN A 299 -2.82 18.91 7.76
C GLN A 299 -3.60 17.60 7.81
N SER A 300 -4.93 17.66 7.95
CA SER A 300 -5.79 16.48 8.07
C SER A 300 -6.22 15.97 6.69
N ASP A 301 -6.16 14.66 6.46
CA ASP A 301 -6.65 14.04 5.23
C ASP A 301 -8.17 13.90 5.26
N HIS A 302 -8.74 13.62 6.44
CA HIS A 302 -10.18 13.56 6.66
C HIS A 302 -10.57 14.35 7.91
N ILE A 303 -11.59 15.21 7.79
CA ILE A 303 -12.15 16.01 8.86
C ILE A 303 -13.60 15.60 9.08
N TYR A 304 -13.89 15.04 10.26
CA TYR A 304 -15.21 14.58 10.64
C TYR A 304 -15.82 15.43 11.75
N CYS A 305 -16.88 16.16 11.42
CA CYS A 305 -17.65 16.92 12.38
C CYS A 305 -18.74 16.06 13.02
N LEU A 306 -18.99 16.26 14.31
CA LEU A 306 -19.99 15.51 15.07
C LEU A 306 -21.42 16.02 14.83
N THR A 307 -21.58 17.25 14.28
CA THR A 307 -22.87 17.84 13.88
C THR A 307 -22.70 18.74 12.65
N GLY A 308 -23.86 19.06 12.01
CA GLY A 308 -23.91 20.03 10.91
C GLY A 308 -23.44 21.41 11.29
N ASP A 309 -23.75 21.88 12.50
CA ASP A 309 -23.32 23.18 13.01
C ASP A 309 -21.77 23.28 13.08
N HIS A 310 -21.09 22.22 13.52
CA HIS A 310 -19.62 22.21 13.55
C HIS A 310 -19.05 22.30 12.13
N ARG A 311 -19.62 21.55 11.17
CA ARG A 311 -19.22 21.58 9.77
C ARG A 311 -19.44 22.98 9.17
N ASP A 312 -20.57 23.61 9.45
CA ASP A 312 -20.90 24.92 8.91
C ASP A 312 -19.98 26.03 9.45
N ILE A 313 -19.56 25.95 10.73
CA ILE A 313 -18.56 26.84 11.32
C ILE A 313 -17.19 26.70 10.65
N LEU A 314 -16.82 25.49 10.23
CA LEU A 314 -15.53 25.22 9.59
C LEU A 314 -15.55 25.42 8.08
N ARG A 315 -16.73 25.60 7.47
CA ARG A 315 -16.88 25.75 6.02
C ARG A 315 -15.99 26.88 5.48
N GLY A 316 -15.17 26.55 4.49
CA GLY A 316 -14.25 27.50 3.85
C GLY A 316 -12.96 27.77 4.62
N ARG A 317 -12.72 27.05 5.74
CA ARG A 317 -11.48 27.17 6.52
C ARG A 317 -10.42 26.12 6.15
N SER A 318 -10.73 25.19 5.27
CA SER A 318 -9.80 24.18 4.76
C SER A 318 -10.06 23.91 3.29
N SER A 319 -9.01 23.52 2.57
CA SER A 319 -9.10 22.96 1.22
C SER A 319 -9.64 21.53 1.21
N GLN A 320 -9.58 20.85 2.36
CA GLN A 320 -10.08 19.50 2.55
C GLN A 320 -11.60 19.49 2.68
N GLU A 321 -12.22 18.38 2.25
CA GLU A 321 -13.65 18.16 2.44
C GLU A 321 -13.96 17.94 3.93
N ILE A 322 -14.91 18.73 4.47
CA ILE A 322 -15.37 18.60 5.85
C ILE A 322 -16.68 17.82 5.86
N GLN A 323 -16.65 16.62 6.41
CA GLN A 323 -17.76 15.68 6.43
C GLN A 323 -18.41 15.58 7.82
N LEU A 324 -19.61 15.05 7.89
CA LEU A 324 -20.17 14.57 9.16
C LEU A 324 -19.61 13.19 9.47
N LEU A 325 -19.40 12.89 10.76
CA LEU A 325 -18.96 11.57 11.17
C LEU A 325 -19.98 10.50 10.78
N ASP A 326 -21.25 10.80 10.95
CA ASP A 326 -22.33 9.94 10.49
C ASP A 326 -22.43 9.95 8.95
N PRO A 327 -22.21 8.80 8.26
CA PRO A 327 -22.30 8.73 6.80
C PRO A 327 -23.69 9.06 6.24
N ARG A 328 -24.74 8.97 7.06
CA ARG A 328 -26.12 9.30 6.67
C ARG A 328 -26.42 10.79 6.79
N GLY A 329 -25.46 11.57 7.30
CA GLY A 329 -25.58 13.01 7.46
C GLY A 329 -26.35 13.44 8.71
N GLU A 330 -26.50 12.57 9.71
CA GLU A 330 -27.20 12.88 10.96
C GLU A 330 -26.23 13.43 12.02
N ASP A 331 -26.77 14.29 12.89
CA ASP A 331 -26.02 14.83 14.03
C ASP A 331 -25.86 13.79 15.13
N ILE A 332 -24.70 13.80 15.79
CA ILE A 332 -24.46 13.04 17.02
C ILE A 332 -24.80 13.93 18.22
N PRO A 333 -25.86 13.59 18.99
CA PRO A 333 -26.33 14.40 20.11
C PRO A 333 -25.27 14.67 21.16
N ASP A 334 -25.30 15.87 21.76
CA ASP A 334 -24.35 16.26 22.81
C ASP A 334 -24.71 15.58 24.13
N PRO A 335 -23.80 14.80 24.76
CA PRO A 335 -24.07 14.16 26.05
C PRO A 335 -23.83 15.08 27.25
N ILE A 336 -23.38 16.34 27.02
CA ILE A 336 -23.01 17.27 28.12
C ILE A 336 -24.18 17.46 29.10
N GLY A 337 -23.89 17.38 30.41
CA GLY A 337 -24.91 17.47 31.46
C GLY A 337 -25.77 16.22 31.63
N GLY A 338 -25.61 15.21 30.76
CA GLY A 338 -26.28 13.91 30.88
C GLY A 338 -25.51 12.93 31.78
N GLY A 339 -26.22 11.96 32.32
CA GLY A 339 -25.60 10.89 33.10
C GLY A 339 -24.93 9.81 32.22
N ARG A 340 -24.35 8.81 32.88
CA ARG A 340 -23.60 7.70 32.23
C ARG A 340 -24.36 7.04 31.05
N ALA A 341 -25.68 6.89 31.15
CA ALA A 341 -26.48 6.28 30.08
C ALA A 341 -26.49 7.12 28.80
N VAL A 342 -26.53 8.45 28.92
CA VAL A 342 -26.50 9.38 27.79
C VAL A 342 -25.13 9.36 27.10
N TYR A 343 -24.06 9.36 27.87
CA TYR A 343 -22.71 9.20 27.34
C TYR A 343 -22.51 7.84 26.66
N ALA A 344 -23.06 6.75 27.23
CA ALA A 344 -23.00 5.45 26.63
C ALA A 344 -23.72 5.37 25.28
N ALA A 345 -24.92 5.96 25.17
CA ALA A 345 -25.65 6.04 23.91
C ALA A 345 -24.90 6.87 22.85
N CYS A 346 -24.29 7.99 23.27
CA CYS A 346 -23.46 8.83 22.40
C CYS A 346 -22.24 8.05 21.89
N ALA A 347 -21.51 7.35 22.76
CA ALA A 347 -20.34 6.55 22.40
C ALA A 347 -20.71 5.39 21.46
N GLN A 348 -21.84 4.73 21.68
CA GLN A 348 -22.37 3.68 20.78
C GLN A 348 -22.69 4.22 19.39
N ARG A 349 -23.30 5.41 19.31
CA ARG A 349 -23.57 6.05 18.02
C ARG A 349 -22.27 6.42 17.29
N ILE A 350 -21.30 7.02 18.00
CA ILE A 350 -19.97 7.33 17.46
C ILE A 350 -19.32 6.06 16.92
N GLU A 351 -19.27 4.99 17.71
CA GLU A 351 -18.65 3.75 17.31
C GLU A 351 -19.31 3.12 16.08
N ALA A 352 -20.62 3.15 15.98
CA ALA A 352 -21.34 2.66 14.80
C ALA A 352 -20.91 3.43 13.54
N CYS A 353 -20.86 4.76 13.61
CA CYS A 353 -20.40 5.59 12.49
C CYS A 353 -18.93 5.31 12.12
N LEU A 354 -18.05 5.15 13.11
CA LEU A 354 -16.65 4.82 12.87
C LEU A 354 -16.51 3.47 12.15
N ARG A 355 -17.27 2.45 12.56
CA ARG A 355 -17.23 1.12 11.92
C ARG A 355 -17.67 1.18 10.45
N GLU A 356 -18.68 2.00 10.11
CA GLU A 356 -19.12 2.20 8.72
C GLU A 356 -18.03 2.87 7.86
N ARG A 357 -17.07 3.60 8.47
CA ARG A 357 -15.97 4.26 7.76
C ARG A 357 -14.66 3.49 7.74
N MET A 358 -14.57 2.37 8.45
CA MET A 358 -13.32 1.61 8.55
C MET A 358 -12.79 1.14 7.18
N GLU A 359 -13.67 0.77 6.24
CA GLU A 359 -13.27 0.35 4.89
C GLU A 359 -12.63 1.47 4.05
N GLU A 360 -12.87 2.74 4.43
CA GLU A 360 -12.21 3.90 3.80
C GLU A 360 -10.77 4.07 4.33
N TRP A 361 -10.51 3.63 5.56
CA TRP A 361 -9.25 3.90 6.26
C TRP A 361 -8.28 2.72 6.24
N VAL A 362 -8.74 1.53 6.45
CA VAL A 362 -7.96 0.29 6.59
C VAL A 362 -8.46 -0.80 5.64
#